data_62b67582a01b468449e8a29add1435c9
#
_entry.id   62b67582a01b468449e8a29add1435c9
#
_cell.length_a   1.000
_cell.length_b   1.000
_cell.length_c   1.000
_cell.angle_alpha   90.00
_cell.angle_beta   90.00
_cell.angle_gamma   90.00
#
_symmetry.space_group_name_H-M   'P 1'
#
loop_
_entity.id
_entity.type
_entity.pdbx_description
1 polymer ?
#
loop_
_entity_poly.entity_id
_entity_poly.type
_entity_poly.pdbx_seq_one_letter_code
_entity_poly.pdbx_strand_id
1 'polypeptide(L)'
;LYSPAALRNDADETRDAECHDDGLDFLKGLVTGTQDGVLFDPPYSTEQALRKYKPIQRGTAGRAEYWARCKDQITRVVKHGGKSICFGWDSNGIGKSRGFRLDRVLLICHGACHNDTIVTVEVKL
;
A
#
# COMPACT_ATOMS: atom_id res chain seq x y z
N LEU A 1 13.02 -6.40 -8.79
CA LEU A 1 12.80 -7.85 -8.92
C LEU A 1 11.43 -8.10 -9.54
N TYR A 2 11.43 -8.47 -10.80
CA TYR A 2 10.21 -8.85 -11.49
C TYR A 2 9.75 -10.23 -11.00
N SER A 3 8.52 -10.29 -10.47
CA SER A 3 7.85 -11.55 -10.21
C SER A 3 6.69 -11.74 -11.20
N PRO A 4 6.71 -12.76 -12.05
CA PRO A 4 5.62 -12.98 -12.99
C PRO A 4 4.29 -13.34 -12.33
N ALA A 5 4.32 -13.67 -11.04
CA ALA A 5 3.11 -13.96 -10.26
C ALA A 5 2.50 -12.71 -9.60
N ALA A 6 3.16 -11.56 -9.66
CA ALA A 6 2.68 -10.32 -9.06
C ALA A 6 1.91 -9.48 -10.08
N LEU A 7 0.71 -9.04 -9.71
CA LEU A 7 -0.03 -8.02 -10.43
C LEU A 7 0.36 -6.65 -9.86
N ARG A 8 0.85 -5.76 -10.72
CA ARG A 8 1.33 -4.43 -10.31
C ARG A 8 0.36 -3.35 -10.78
N ASN A 9 0.13 -2.37 -9.93
CA ASN A 9 -0.65 -1.18 -10.25
C ASN A 9 0.12 0.08 -9.86
N ASP A 10 0.24 1.01 -10.78
CA ASP A 10 0.77 2.36 -10.54
C ASP A 10 -0.09 3.35 -11.32
N ALA A 11 -0.62 4.35 -10.64
CA ALA A 11 -1.44 5.38 -11.28
C ALA A 11 -0.66 6.25 -12.28
N ASP A 12 0.66 6.24 -12.21
CA ASP A 12 1.54 6.88 -13.19
C ASP A 12 1.73 5.97 -14.40
N GLU A 13 1.12 6.34 -15.52
CA GLU A 13 1.16 5.58 -16.78
C GLU A 13 2.57 5.44 -17.37
N THR A 14 3.55 6.22 -16.89
CA THR A 14 4.95 6.12 -17.33
C THR A 14 5.71 5.00 -16.61
N ARG A 15 5.12 4.40 -15.59
CA ARG A 15 5.71 3.30 -14.83
C ARG A 15 5.41 1.95 -15.48
N ASP A 16 6.37 1.03 -15.33
CA ASP A 16 6.21 -0.35 -15.79
C ASP A 16 5.29 -1.13 -14.83
N ALA A 17 4.00 -1.14 -15.12
CA ALA A 17 2.98 -1.87 -14.38
C ALA A 17 1.89 -2.39 -15.33
N GLU A 18 1.20 -3.45 -14.95
CA GLU A 18 0.12 -4.04 -15.75
C GLU A 18 -1.17 -3.22 -15.69
N CYS A 19 -1.37 -2.48 -14.60
CA CYS A 19 -2.54 -1.65 -14.36
C CYS A 19 -2.11 -0.22 -14.00
N HIS A 20 -2.93 0.75 -14.44
CA HIS A 20 -2.72 2.18 -14.18
C HIS A 20 -3.97 2.83 -13.60
N ASP A 21 -4.65 2.10 -12.73
CA ASP A 21 -5.84 2.58 -12.04
C ASP A 21 -5.48 3.39 -10.78
N ASP A 22 -6.42 4.18 -10.30
CA ASP A 22 -6.39 4.65 -8.92
C ASP A 22 -6.27 3.45 -7.97
N GLY A 23 -5.42 3.56 -6.96
CA GLY A 23 -5.10 2.43 -6.07
C GLY A 23 -6.33 1.84 -5.37
N LEU A 24 -7.28 2.68 -4.95
CA LEU A 24 -8.52 2.22 -4.33
C LEU A 24 -9.42 1.49 -5.32
N ASP A 25 -9.55 2.00 -6.54
CA ASP A 25 -10.36 1.39 -7.60
C ASP A 25 -9.75 0.06 -8.04
N PHE A 26 -8.42 0.00 -8.19
CA PHE A 26 -7.71 -1.24 -8.43
C PHE A 26 -8.00 -2.30 -7.37
N LEU A 27 -7.87 -1.95 -6.09
CA LEU A 27 -8.14 -2.86 -4.99
C LEU A 27 -9.59 -3.35 -4.97
N LYS A 28 -10.55 -2.46 -5.26
CA LYS A 28 -11.98 -2.83 -5.34
C LYS A 28 -12.27 -3.85 -6.44
N GLY A 29 -11.51 -3.83 -7.53
CA GLY A 29 -11.64 -4.79 -8.63
C GLY A 29 -11.17 -6.20 -8.31
N LEU A 30 -10.37 -6.38 -7.25
CA LEU A 30 -9.85 -7.69 -6.86
C LEU A 30 -10.89 -8.50 -6.08
N VAL A 31 -10.87 -9.82 -6.30
CA VAL A 31 -11.80 -10.75 -5.61
C VAL A 31 -11.41 -10.92 -4.13
N THR A 32 -12.41 -10.98 -3.27
CA THR A 32 -12.25 -11.15 -1.82
C THR A 32 -11.50 -12.44 -1.48
N GLY A 33 -10.50 -12.34 -0.60
CA GLY A 33 -9.78 -13.50 -0.05
C GLY A 33 -8.99 -14.30 -1.09
N THR A 34 -8.51 -13.67 -2.15
CA THR A 34 -7.77 -14.36 -3.21
C THR A 34 -6.28 -14.08 -3.23
N GLN A 35 -5.83 -13.01 -2.57
CA GLN A 35 -4.43 -12.60 -2.63
C GLN A 35 -3.63 -13.26 -1.51
N ASP A 36 -2.51 -13.88 -1.88
CA ASP A 36 -1.55 -14.45 -0.90
C ASP A 36 -0.83 -13.34 -0.10
N GLY A 37 -0.69 -12.18 -0.71
CA GLY A 37 -0.13 -11.00 -0.06
C GLY A 37 -0.31 -9.74 -0.88
N VAL A 38 -0.12 -8.61 -0.22
CA VAL A 38 -0.13 -7.28 -0.83
C VAL A 38 1.11 -6.52 -0.40
N LEU A 39 1.78 -5.91 -1.37
CA LEU A 39 2.81 -4.91 -1.14
C LEU A 39 2.17 -3.54 -1.32
N PHE A 40 2.19 -2.72 -0.28
CA PHE A 40 1.52 -1.43 -0.23
C PHE A 40 2.54 -0.32 0.01
N ASP A 41 2.82 0.45 -1.04
CA ASP A 41 3.78 1.55 -1.04
C ASP A 41 3.11 2.87 -1.42
N PRO A 42 2.29 3.44 -0.53
CA PRO A 42 1.63 4.72 -0.76
C PRO A 42 2.62 5.87 -0.61
N PRO A 43 2.30 7.07 -1.13
CA PRO A 43 3.02 8.28 -0.77
C PRO A 43 3.05 8.46 0.76
N TYR A 44 4.22 8.72 1.33
CA TYR A 44 4.39 8.76 2.79
C TYR A 44 3.87 10.03 3.44
N SER A 45 3.68 11.09 2.65
CA SER A 45 3.13 12.35 3.11
C SER A 45 2.16 12.96 2.10
N THR A 46 1.35 13.88 2.62
CA THR A 46 0.45 14.71 1.82
C THR A 46 1.19 15.45 0.69
N GLU A 47 2.38 15.93 0.97
CA GLU A 47 3.19 16.66 0.01
C GLU A 47 3.72 15.76 -1.10
N GLN A 48 4.18 14.56 -0.78
CA GLN A 48 4.59 13.56 -1.78
C GLN A 48 3.42 13.17 -2.68
N ALA A 49 2.25 12.97 -2.08
CA ALA A 49 1.05 12.63 -2.83
C ALA A 49 0.68 13.75 -3.82
N LEU A 50 0.76 15.02 -3.40
CA LEU A 50 0.48 16.17 -4.28
C LEU A 50 1.48 16.30 -5.43
N ARG A 51 2.75 16.02 -5.18
CA ARG A 51 3.80 16.11 -6.21
C ARG A 51 3.64 15.04 -7.28
N LYS A 52 3.33 13.79 -6.88
CA LYS A 52 3.27 12.64 -7.79
C LYS A 52 1.92 12.47 -8.49
N TYR A 53 0.81 12.82 -7.82
CA TYR A 53 -0.53 12.45 -8.26
C TYR A 53 -1.48 13.64 -8.43
N LYS A 54 -0.94 14.83 -8.72
CA LYS A 54 -1.72 16.07 -8.91
C LYS A 54 -3.01 15.95 -9.74
N PRO A 55 -3.05 15.16 -10.84
CA PRO A 55 -4.26 15.05 -11.65
C PRO A 55 -5.32 14.14 -11.05
N ILE A 56 -4.92 13.15 -10.24
CA ILE A 56 -5.78 12.03 -9.81
C ILE A 56 -6.53 12.36 -8.52
N GLN A 57 -6.04 13.35 -7.76
CA GLN A 57 -6.55 13.65 -6.41
C GLN A 57 -7.54 14.81 -6.34
N ARG A 58 -8.08 15.24 -7.46
CA ARG A 58 -9.18 16.22 -7.46
C ARG A 58 -10.41 15.59 -6.81
N GLY A 59 -10.66 15.91 -5.55
CA GLY A 59 -11.88 15.56 -4.84
C GLY A 59 -11.73 14.58 -3.68
N THR A 60 -10.54 14.10 -3.33
CA THR A 60 -10.32 13.33 -2.10
C THR A 60 -10.24 14.28 -0.90
N ALA A 61 -11.38 14.63 -0.36
CA ALA A 61 -11.46 15.24 0.96
C ALA A 61 -10.86 14.24 1.97
N GLY A 62 -9.75 14.62 2.61
CA GLY A 62 -9.16 13.82 3.69
C GLY A 62 -8.41 12.57 3.20
N ARG A 63 -7.13 12.73 2.95
CA ARG A 63 -6.24 11.64 2.52
C ARG A 63 -6.10 10.52 3.51
N ALA A 64 -6.23 10.80 4.82
CA ALA A 64 -6.27 9.79 5.86
C ALA A 64 -7.43 8.82 5.63
N GLU A 65 -8.60 9.31 5.23
CA GLU A 65 -9.75 8.49 4.89
C GLU A 65 -9.50 7.65 3.63
N TYR A 66 -8.90 8.23 2.59
CA TYR A 66 -8.56 7.49 1.37
C TYR A 66 -7.65 6.29 1.67
N TRP A 67 -6.58 6.50 2.44
CA TRP A 67 -5.66 5.43 2.82
C TRP A 67 -6.30 4.41 3.76
N ALA A 68 -7.18 4.84 4.65
CA ALA A 68 -7.97 3.93 5.48
C ALA A 68 -8.84 3.01 4.61
N ARG A 69 -9.50 3.55 3.59
CA ARG A 69 -10.29 2.77 2.63
C ARG A 69 -9.43 1.80 1.82
N CYS A 70 -8.23 2.19 1.41
CA CYS A 70 -7.28 1.27 0.78
C CYS A 70 -6.92 0.11 1.72
N LYS A 71 -6.62 0.39 2.98
CA LYS A 71 -6.33 -0.64 4.00
C LYS A 71 -7.51 -1.57 4.26
N ASP A 72 -8.74 -1.06 4.23
CA ASP A 72 -9.96 -1.87 4.34
C ASP A 72 -10.08 -2.83 3.14
N GLN A 73 -9.78 -2.38 1.94
CA GLN A 73 -9.78 -3.23 0.75
C GLN A 73 -8.63 -4.25 0.78
N ILE A 74 -7.44 -3.88 1.22
CA ILE A 74 -6.34 -4.84 1.44
C ILE A 74 -6.77 -5.93 2.43
N THR A 75 -7.44 -5.53 3.49
CA THR A 75 -8.00 -6.48 4.47
C THR A 75 -8.98 -7.46 3.82
N ARG A 76 -9.81 -6.99 2.92
CA ARG A 76 -10.79 -7.81 2.20
C ARG A 76 -10.13 -8.80 1.26
N VAL A 77 -9.15 -8.37 0.48
CA VAL A 77 -8.59 -9.19 -0.62
C VAL A 77 -7.53 -10.20 -0.17
N VAL A 78 -6.80 -9.93 0.92
CA VAL A 78 -5.78 -10.83 1.45
C VAL A 78 -6.43 -12.03 2.13
N LYS A 79 -5.94 -13.22 1.85
CA LYS A 79 -6.36 -14.47 2.50
C LYS A 79 -6.02 -14.48 3.99
N HIS A 80 -6.71 -15.29 4.77
CA HIS A 80 -6.24 -15.66 6.11
C HIS A 80 -4.86 -16.31 6.03
N GLY A 81 -3.95 -15.91 6.90
CA GLY A 81 -2.54 -16.31 6.82
C GLY A 81 -1.71 -15.59 5.76
N GLY A 82 -2.35 -14.82 4.90
CA GLY A 82 -1.68 -14.00 3.91
C GLY A 82 -0.95 -12.81 4.54
N LYS A 83 -0.04 -12.20 3.79
CA LYS A 83 0.84 -11.15 4.31
C LYS A 83 0.52 -9.78 3.71
N SER A 84 0.74 -8.75 4.50
CA SER A 84 0.85 -7.38 4.01
C SER A 84 2.25 -6.83 4.30
N ILE A 85 2.84 -6.19 3.31
CA ILE A 85 4.11 -5.48 3.42
C ILE A 85 3.83 -4.01 3.12
N CYS A 86 3.94 -3.16 4.14
CA CYS A 86 3.68 -1.73 4.02
C CYS A 86 4.96 -0.93 4.16
N PHE A 87 5.11 0.07 3.30
CA PHE A 87 6.21 1.03 3.32
C PHE A 87 5.70 2.37 3.83
N GLY A 88 6.46 3.06 4.66
CA GLY A 88 6.08 4.35 5.20
C GLY A 88 7.10 4.94 6.15
N TRP A 89 6.66 5.95 6.89
CA TRP A 89 7.45 6.60 7.94
C TRP A 89 7.00 6.21 9.35
N ASP A 90 6.04 5.30 9.45
CA ASP A 90 5.56 4.75 10.71
C ASP A 90 5.40 3.23 10.62
N SER A 91 5.13 2.60 11.74
CA SER A 91 4.95 1.16 11.85
C SER A 91 3.48 0.73 12.02
N ASN A 92 2.54 1.58 11.62
CA ASN A 92 1.12 1.29 11.79
C ASN A 92 0.61 0.17 10.87
N GLY A 93 1.19 0.04 9.67
CA GLY A 93 0.82 -1.00 8.72
C GLY A 93 -0.67 -0.99 8.36
N ILE A 94 -1.24 -2.17 8.13
CA ILE A 94 -2.69 -2.37 7.97
C ILE A 94 -3.37 -2.30 9.34
N GLY A 95 -2.78 -2.96 10.32
CA GLY A 95 -3.07 -2.77 11.73
C GLY A 95 -3.91 -3.86 12.38
N LYS A 96 -3.75 -3.95 13.69
CA LYS A 96 -4.42 -4.93 14.54
C LYS A 96 -5.95 -4.81 14.50
N SER A 97 -6.47 -3.59 14.40
CA SER A 97 -7.92 -3.35 14.31
C SER A 97 -8.56 -3.96 13.06
N ARG A 98 -7.76 -4.23 12.03
CA ARG A 98 -8.18 -4.91 10.80
C ARG A 98 -7.85 -6.40 10.77
N GLY A 99 -7.45 -6.96 11.91
CA GLY A 99 -7.16 -8.39 12.03
C GLY A 99 -5.77 -8.80 11.56
N PHE A 100 -4.84 -7.86 11.47
CA PHE A 100 -3.44 -8.17 11.15
C PHE A 100 -2.58 -8.19 12.40
N ARG A 101 -1.67 -9.15 12.45
CA ARG A 101 -0.65 -9.26 13.49
C ARG A 101 0.70 -8.84 12.93
N LEU A 102 1.38 -7.92 13.59
CA LEU A 102 2.73 -7.52 13.22
C LEU A 102 3.69 -8.71 13.39
N ASP A 103 4.40 -9.06 12.31
CA ASP A 103 5.39 -10.13 12.28
C ASP A 103 6.80 -9.56 12.40
N ARG A 104 7.13 -8.52 11.63
CA ARG A 104 8.42 -7.85 11.73
C ARG A 104 8.37 -6.40 11.24
N VAL A 105 9.33 -5.63 11.71
CA VAL A 105 9.60 -4.26 11.28
C VAL A 105 11.04 -4.20 10.78
N LEU A 106 11.24 -3.57 9.61
CA LEU A 106 12.56 -3.33 9.05
C LEU A 106 12.76 -1.83 8.86
N LEU A 107 13.97 -1.37 9.06
CA LEU A 107 14.39 -0.01 8.78
C LEU A 107 15.29 -0.02 7.54
N ILE A 108 14.89 0.75 6.52
CA ILE A 108 15.70 0.97 5.33
C ILE A 108 16.30 2.36 5.44
N CYS A 109 17.62 2.40 5.64
CA CYS A 109 18.36 3.65 5.78
C CYS A 109 18.69 4.23 4.41
N HIS A 110 18.34 5.51 4.20
CA HIS A 110 18.57 6.23 2.95
C HIS A 110 19.73 7.24 3.03
N GLY A 111 20.41 7.31 4.16
CA GLY A 111 21.50 8.26 4.39
C GLY A 111 21.01 9.68 4.68
N ALA A 112 21.91 10.68 4.51
CA ALA A 112 21.64 12.05 4.94
C ALA A 112 20.63 12.82 4.08
N CYS A 113 20.25 12.32 2.91
CA CYS A 113 19.45 13.07 1.93
C CYS A 113 17.94 12.83 2.04
N HIS A 114 17.51 11.74 2.68
CA HIS A 114 16.11 11.34 2.76
C HIS A 114 15.80 10.73 4.12
N ASN A 115 14.52 10.82 4.54
CA ASN A 115 14.04 10.09 5.69
C ASN A 115 14.15 8.58 5.43
N ASP A 116 14.45 7.83 6.47
CA ASP A 116 14.48 6.38 6.41
C ASP A 116 13.07 5.82 6.19
N THR A 117 12.99 4.68 5.54
CA THR A 117 11.73 3.98 5.31
C THR A 117 11.54 2.89 6.36
N ILE A 118 10.37 2.87 6.98
CA ILE A 118 9.94 1.78 7.85
C ILE A 118 9.10 0.81 7.03
N VAL A 119 9.48 -0.46 7.05
CA VAL A 119 8.72 -1.54 6.40
C VAL A 119 8.09 -2.40 7.48
N THR A 120 6.78 -2.51 7.45
CA THR A 120 6.04 -3.43 8.32
C THR A 120 5.62 -4.67 7.55
N VAL A 121 5.87 -5.83 8.13
CA VAL A 121 5.39 -7.11 7.62
C VAL A 121 4.35 -7.63 8.61
N GLU A 122 3.15 -7.85 8.13
CA GLU A 122 2.02 -8.29 8.94
C GLU A 122 1.38 -9.53 8.34
N VAL A 123 0.76 -10.34 9.19
CA VAL A 123 0.02 -11.56 8.81
C VAL A 123 -1.44 -11.36 9.17
N LYS A 124 -2.32 -11.64 8.23
CA LYS A 124 -3.77 -11.64 8.47
C LYS A 124 -4.18 -12.87 9.29
N LEU A 125 -4.80 -12.64 10.42
CA LEU A 125 -5.32 -13.69 11.30
C LEU A 125 -6.64 -14.28 10.80
#